data_a4495506ebd9f8f026e0ab7938309036
#
_entry.id   a4495506ebd9f8f026e0ab7938309036
#
_cell.length_a   1.000
_cell.length_b   1.000
_cell.length_c   1.000
_cell.angle_alpha   90.00
_cell.angle_beta   90.00
_cell.angle_gamma   90.00
#
_symmetry.space_group_name_H-M   'P 1'
#
loop_
_entity.id
_entity.type
_entity.pdbx_description
1 polymer ?
#
loop_
_entity_poly.entity_id
_entity_poly.type
_entity_poly.pdbx_seq_one_letter_code
_entity_poly.pdbx_strand_id
1 'polypeptide(L)'
;MRVKLTLALTDRPGVLLKALEQIAVNGGNIISIIHRRDRITSGYVPVSINIEFPDPSSLERAKKGIEASGIPVIEAETLEKSISTVILVGRVSIEALTEKLQELGSRVAEISMIGGLTSPCLKLVLEAPSGKLQMILSALEKLAEKWGALLITEG
;
A
#
# COMPACT_ATOMS: atom_id res chain seq x y z
N MET A 1 12.41 0.19 -5.73
CA MET A 1 11.03 0.26 -5.17
C MET A 1 10.05 0.63 -6.28
N ARG A 2 8.93 -0.06 -6.37
CA ARG A 2 7.88 0.22 -7.36
C ARG A 2 6.77 1.03 -6.73
N VAL A 3 6.37 2.09 -7.41
CA VAL A 3 5.37 3.04 -6.92
C VAL A 3 4.36 3.35 -8.02
N LYS A 4 3.10 3.47 -7.65
CA LYS A 4 2.05 4.03 -8.49
C LYS A 4 1.80 5.47 -8.04
N LEU A 5 2.11 6.43 -8.90
CA LEU A 5 1.75 7.84 -8.70
C LEU A 5 0.45 8.13 -9.46
N THR A 6 -0.50 8.75 -8.78
CA THR A 6 -1.70 9.29 -9.41
C THR A 6 -1.65 10.81 -9.35
N LEU A 7 -1.68 11.43 -10.52
CA LEU A 7 -1.55 12.87 -10.71
C LEU A 7 -2.86 13.45 -11.27
N ALA A 8 -3.16 14.68 -10.92
CA ALA A 8 -4.23 15.47 -11.55
C ALA A 8 -3.59 16.44 -12.54
N LEU A 9 -3.69 16.14 -13.82
CA LEU A 9 -3.15 17.00 -14.88
C LEU A 9 -4.22 17.91 -15.46
N THR A 10 -3.87 19.18 -15.72
CA THR A 10 -4.69 20.02 -16.59
C THR A 10 -4.61 19.47 -18.01
N ASP A 11 -5.75 19.46 -18.73
CA ASP A 11 -5.81 18.96 -20.12
C ASP A 11 -5.21 19.97 -21.11
N ARG A 12 -3.87 20.13 -21.00
CA ARG A 12 -3.08 21.01 -21.84
C ARG A 12 -1.84 20.29 -22.37
N PRO A 13 -1.41 20.59 -23.60
CA PRO A 13 -0.15 20.03 -24.12
C PRO A 13 1.04 20.36 -23.22
N GLY A 14 1.93 19.38 -23.04
CA GLY A 14 3.18 19.55 -22.31
C GLY A 14 3.10 19.39 -20.78
N VAL A 15 1.91 19.33 -20.17
CA VAL A 15 1.79 19.16 -18.71
C VAL A 15 2.30 17.79 -18.26
N LEU A 16 1.93 16.73 -18.97
CA LEU A 16 2.44 15.39 -18.68
C LEU A 16 3.96 15.32 -18.82
N LEU A 17 4.53 16.00 -19.84
CA LEU A 17 5.97 16.04 -20.05
C LEU A 17 6.73 16.60 -18.83
N LYS A 18 6.22 17.66 -18.22
CA LYS A 18 6.82 18.23 -17.00
C LYS A 18 6.87 17.23 -15.84
N ALA A 19 5.81 16.46 -15.65
CA ALA A 19 5.79 15.40 -14.65
C ALA A 19 6.81 14.30 -14.96
N LEU A 20 6.89 13.85 -16.20
CA LEU A 20 7.83 12.81 -16.65
C LEU A 20 9.28 13.27 -16.51
N GLU A 21 9.59 14.53 -16.78
CA GLU A 21 10.92 15.11 -16.56
C GLU A 21 11.34 15.03 -15.08
N GLN A 22 10.45 15.37 -14.15
CA GLN A 22 10.73 15.29 -12.73
C GLN A 22 10.96 13.86 -12.26
N ILE A 23 10.27 12.91 -12.82
CA ILE A 23 10.48 11.49 -12.55
C ILE A 23 11.85 11.07 -13.06
N ALA A 24 12.19 11.41 -14.30
CA ALA A 24 13.43 11.02 -14.96
C ALA A 24 14.67 11.60 -14.29
N VAL A 25 14.68 12.90 -13.96
CA VAL A 25 15.84 13.54 -13.32
C VAL A 25 16.10 13.04 -11.90
N ASN A 26 15.10 12.44 -11.26
CA ASN A 26 15.23 11.82 -9.95
C ASN A 26 15.44 10.28 -10.03
N GLY A 27 15.81 9.77 -11.19
CA GLY A 27 16.16 8.36 -11.35
C GLY A 27 14.99 7.39 -11.49
N GLY A 28 13.78 7.90 -11.68
CA GLY A 28 12.59 7.07 -11.88
C GLY A 28 12.55 6.45 -13.28
N ASN A 29 12.35 5.15 -13.35
CA ASN A 29 12.13 4.41 -14.58
C ASN A 29 10.65 4.11 -14.76
N ILE A 30 10.05 4.62 -15.82
CA ILE A 30 8.62 4.49 -16.07
C ILE A 30 8.31 3.10 -16.62
N ILE A 31 7.40 2.39 -15.96
CA ILE A 31 6.93 1.06 -16.35
C ILE A 31 5.69 1.17 -17.23
N SER A 32 4.71 1.96 -16.79
CA SER A 32 3.47 2.18 -17.54
C SER A 32 2.80 3.49 -17.16
N ILE A 33 2.00 4.01 -18.08
CA ILE A 33 1.21 5.23 -17.90
C ILE A 33 -0.22 4.92 -18.31
N ILE A 34 -1.19 5.28 -17.46
CA ILE A 34 -2.62 5.22 -17.75
C ILE A 34 -3.18 6.63 -17.71
N HIS A 35 -3.57 7.13 -18.85
CA HIS A 35 -4.16 8.47 -19.03
C HIS A 35 -5.66 8.33 -19.28
N ARG A 36 -6.48 8.68 -18.29
CA ARG A 36 -7.94 8.52 -18.36
C ARG A 36 -8.64 9.81 -18.71
N ARG A 37 -8.68 10.15 -20.00
CA ARG A 37 -9.41 11.32 -20.50
C ARG A 37 -10.92 11.20 -20.40
N ASP A 38 -11.44 10.01 -20.22
CA ASP A 38 -12.86 9.72 -19.97
C ASP A 38 -13.34 10.17 -18.57
N ARG A 39 -12.42 10.48 -17.67
CA ARG A 39 -12.69 10.90 -16.29
C ARG A 39 -12.23 12.32 -15.99
N ILE A 40 -12.54 13.26 -16.87
CA ILE A 40 -12.23 14.66 -16.63
C ILE A 40 -13.15 15.19 -15.51
N THR A 41 -12.55 15.71 -14.45
CA THR A 41 -13.26 16.30 -13.33
C THR A 41 -12.70 17.70 -13.06
N SER A 42 -13.54 18.73 -13.15
CA SER A 42 -13.14 20.13 -12.89
C SER A 42 -11.94 20.61 -13.73
N GLY A 43 -11.81 20.12 -14.96
CA GLY A 43 -10.70 20.46 -15.87
C GLY A 43 -9.42 19.68 -15.64
N TYR A 44 -9.43 18.71 -14.73
CA TYR A 44 -8.28 17.81 -14.46
C TYR A 44 -8.52 16.43 -15.01
N VAL A 45 -7.46 15.86 -15.56
CA VAL A 45 -7.42 14.48 -16.05
C VAL A 45 -6.55 13.64 -15.12
N PRO A 46 -7.08 12.57 -14.53
CA PRO A 46 -6.27 11.68 -13.71
C PRO A 46 -5.31 10.86 -14.58
N VAL A 47 -4.05 10.84 -14.17
CA VAL A 47 -3.00 10.03 -14.79
C VAL A 47 -2.32 9.19 -13.73
N SER A 48 -2.28 7.89 -13.94
CA SER A 48 -1.59 6.94 -13.07
C SER A 48 -0.30 6.48 -13.76
N ILE A 49 0.81 6.59 -13.07
CA ILE A 49 2.14 6.23 -13.57
C ILE A 49 2.75 5.20 -12.64
N ASN A 50 3.08 4.03 -13.16
CA ASN A 50 3.85 3.03 -12.43
C ASN A 50 5.33 3.27 -12.71
N ILE A 51 6.09 3.45 -11.65
CA ILE A 51 7.49 3.89 -11.71
C ILE A 51 8.34 3.03 -10.80
N GLU A 52 9.53 2.72 -11.23
CA GLU A 52 10.58 2.13 -10.39
C GLU A 52 11.58 3.21 -10.00
N PHE A 53 11.71 3.47 -8.68
CA PHE A 53 12.69 4.38 -8.11
C PHE A 53 13.82 3.61 -7.42
N PRO A 54 15.04 4.15 -7.39
CA PRO A 54 16.17 3.49 -6.71
C PRO A 54 16.01 3.47 -5.19
N ASP A 55 15.38 4.49 -4.61
CA ASP A 55 15.22 4.66 -3.17
C ASP A 55 14.03 5.57 -2.83
N PRO A 56 13.55 5.60 -1.55
CA PRO A 56 12.47 6.47 -1.12
C PRO A 56 12.77 7.96 -1.25
N SER A 57 14.04 8.37 -1.11
CA SER A 57 14.44 9.78 -1.25
C SER A 57 14.23 10.29 -2.68
N SER A 58 14.49 9.44 -3.67
CA SER A 58 14.25 9.74 -5.08
C SER A 58 12.77 9.96 -5.37
N LEU A 59 11.91 9.15 -4.80
CA LEU A 59 10.46 9.33 -4.87
C LEU A 59 10.03 10.68 -4.27
N GLU A 60 10.51 11.01 -3.09
CA GLU A 60 10.14 12.26 -2.42
C GLU A 60 10.61 13.50 -3.21
N ARG A 61 11.82 13.47 -3.77
CA ARG A 61 12.32 14.55 -4.64
C ARG A 61 11.47 14.68 -5.91
N ALA A 62 11.10 13.57 -6.53
CA ALA A 62 10.24 13.57 -7.71
C ALA A 62 8.86 14.15 -7.41
N LYS A 63 8.24 13.75 -6.31
CA LYS A 63 6.95 14.29 -5.84
C LYS A 63 7.02 15.81 -5.63
N LYS A 64 8.03 16.28 -4.93
CA LYS A 64 8.25 17.73 -4.70
C LYS A 64 8.45 18.50 -6.00
N GLY A 65 9.22 17.95 -6.93
CA GLY A 65 9.43 18.56 -8.24
C GLY A 65 8.15 18.65 -9.09
N ILE A 66 7.32 17.61 -9.05
CA ILE A 66 6.02 17.58 -9.72
C ILE A 66 5.08 18.62 -9.12
N GLU A 67 4.98 18.68 -7.80
CA GLU A 67 4.14 19.65 -7.09
C GLU A 67 4.63 21.10 -7.33
N ALA A 68 5.92 21.33 -7.35
CA ALA A 68 6.53 22.63 -7.66
C ALA A 68 6.24 23.07 -9.10
N SER A 69 5.99 22.14 -10.01
CA SER A 69 5.55 22.41 -11.39
C SER A 69 4.06 22.74 -11.50
N GLY A 70 3.35 22.79 -10.39
CA GLY A 70 1.91 23.08 -10.34
C GLY A 70 1.01 21.87 -10.61
N ILE A 71 1.55 20.66 -10.53
CA ILE A 71 0.81 19.41 -10.76
C ILE A 71 0.49 18.76 -9.40
N PRO A 72 -0.80 18.63 -9.02
CA PRO A 72 -1.17 17.95 -7.79
C PRO A 72 -0.86 16.46 -7.85
N VAL A 73 -0.20 15.93 -6.81
CA VAL A 73 -0.03 14.50 -6.59
C VAL A 73 -1.19 14.04 -5.70
N ILE A 74 -2.11 13.27 -6.29
CA ILE A 74 -3.30 12.79 -5.58
C ILE A 74 -2.93 11.65 -4.63
N GLU A 75 -2.11 10.72 -5.11
CA GLU A 75 -1.76 9.50 -4.38
C GLU A 75 -0.38 8.99 -4.80
N ALA A 76 0.33 8.44 -3.84
CA ALA A 76 1.56 7.68 -4.07
C ALA A 76 1.46 6.35 -3.31
N GLU A 77 1.30 5.26 -4.04
CA GLU A 77 1.14 3.92 -3.49
C GLU A 77 2.35 3.05 -3.81
N THR A 78 2.96 2.47 -2.78
CA THR A 78 4.05 1.50 -2.98
C THR A 78 3.47 0.18 -3.43
N LEU A 79 3.93 -0.32 -4.58
CA LEU A 79 3.46 -1.58 -5.16
C LEU A 79 4.19 -2.81 -4.62
N GLU A 80 5.22 -2.62 -3.83
CA GLU A 80 5.90 -3.70 -3.13
C GLU A 80 5.02 -4.25 -2.03
N LYS A 81 4.94 -5.58 -1.99
CA LYS A 81 4.19 -6.30 -0.98
C LYS A 81 5.14 -7.00 -0.03
N SER A 82 4.81 -6.98 1.24
CA SER A 82 5.47 -7.76 2.27
C SER A 82 4.55 -8.88 2.73
N ILE A 83 5.16 -10.01 3.03
CA ILE A 83 4.48 -11.18 3.59
C ILE A 83 4.91 -11.30 5.04
N SER A 84 3.97 -11.51 5.93
CA SER A 84 4.24 -11.78 7.35
C SER A 84 3.42 -12.96 7.83
N THR A 85 4.04 -13.81 8.60
CA THR A 85 3.36 -14.90 9.30
C THR A 85 3.00 -14.45 10.71
N VAL A 86 1.75 -14.60 11.06
CA VAL A 86 1.20 -14.24 12.37
C VAL A 86 0.56 -15.47 12.99
N ILE A 87 0.86 -15.72 14.25
CA ILE A 87 0.26 -16.80 15.04
C ILE A 87 -0.52 -16.18 16.19
N LEU A 88 -1.79 -16.52 16.30
CA LEU A 88 -2.69 -16.15 17.39
C LEU A 88 -2.98 -17.38 18.25
N VAL A 89 -2.62 -17.32 19.51
CA VAL A 89 -2.89 -18.38 20.48
C VAL A 89 -4.00 -17.94 21.41
N GLY A 90 -5.10 -18.65 21.38
CA GLY A 90 -6.29 -18.35 22.17
C GLY A 90 -7.56 -18.32 21.33
N ARG A 91 -8.66 -17.93 21.95
CA ARG A 91 -9.95 -17.81 21.26
C ARG A 91 -10.01 -16.48 20.52
N VAL A 92 -10.17 -16.53 19.21
CA VAL A 92 -10.27 -15.37 18.34
C VAL A 92 -11.52 -15.46 17.47
N SER A 93 -12.10 -14.32 17.15
CA SER A 93 -13.18 -14.23 16.17
C SER A 93 -12.57 -14.12 14.78
N ILE A 94 -12.65 -15.18 13.98
CA ILE A 94 -12.13 -15.20 12.59
C ILE A 94 -12.88 -14.16 11.75
N GLU A 95 -14.16 -14.00 11.94
CA GLU A 95 -15.00 -13.03 11.24
C GLU A 95 -14.52 -11.59 11.49
N ALA A 96 -14.39 -11.18 12.76
CA ALA A 96 -13.91 -9.85 13.13
C ALA A 96 -12.47 -9.61 12.67
N LEU A 97 -11.63 -10.63 12.72
CA LEU A 97 -10.25 -10.59 12.24
C LEU A 97 -10.19 -10.34 10.73
N THR A 98 -10.97 -11.09 9.97
CA THR A 98 -11.03 -10.98 8.50
C THR A 98 -11.55 -9.60 8.07
N GLU A 99 -12.61 -9.12 8.70
CA GLU A 99 -13.16 -7.79 8.45
C GLU A 99 -12.11 -6.70 8.70
N LYS A 100 -11.41 -6.78 9.84
CA LYS A 100 -10.37 -5.80 10.19
C LYS A 100 -9.20 -5.80 9.21
N LEU A 101 -8.77 -6.97 8.79
CA LEU A 101 -7.70 -7.10 7.79
C LEU A 101 -8.10 -6.52 6.42
N GLN A 102 -9.34 -6.71 6.00
CA GLN A 102 -9.86 -6.10 4.78
C GLN A 102 -9.93 -4.58 4.87
N GLU A 103 -10.41 -4.02 5.99
CA GLU A 103 -10.42 -2.58 6.23
C GLU A 103 -9.02 -1.96 6.14
N LEU A 104 -8.01 -2.67 6.62
CA LEU A 104 -6.61 -2.23 6.61
C LEU A 104 -5.89 -2.45 5.28
N GLY A 105 -6.58 -3.05 4.30
CA GLY A 105 -6.00 -3.31 2.98
C GLY A 105 -5.02 -4.47 2.95
N SER A 106 -5.11 -5.40 3.90
CA SER A 106 -4.34 -6.64 3.92
C SER A 106 -5.11 -7.77 3.25
N ARG A 107 -4.36 -8.65 2.61
CA ARG A 107 -4.87 -9.92 2.06
C ARG A 107 -4.40 -11.07 2.93
N VAL A 108 -5.31 -11.98 3.25
CA VAL A 108 -4.97 -13.26 3.88
C VAL A 108 -4.62 -14.25 2.77
N ALA A 109 -3.34 -14.62 2.70
CA ALA A 109 -2.85 -15.59 1.72
C ALA A 109 -3.07 -17.02 2.19
N GLU A 110 -2.95 -17.25 3.48
CA GLU A 110 -3.18 -18.55 4.10
C GLU A 110 -3.78 -18.37 5.50
N ILE A 111 -4.70 -19.23 5.85
CA ILE A 111 -5.23 -19.36 7.20
C ILE A 111 -5.28 -20.83 7.57
N SER A 112 -4.71 -21.19 8.71
CA SER A 112 -4.73 -22.56 9.21
C SER A 112 -4.93 -22.60 10.72
N MET A 113 -5.63 -23.59 11.19
CA MET A 113 -5.82 -23.85 12.62
C MET A 113 -4.96 -25.03 13.05
N ILE A 114 -4.19 -24.80 14.10
CA ILE A 114 -3.29 -25.80 14.69
C ILE A 114 -3.67 -25.98 16.15
N GLY A 115 -3.66 -27.21 16.65
CA GLY A 115 -3.94 -27.51 18.06
C GLY A 115 -5.36 -27.98 18.32
N GLY A 116 -5.61 -28.30 19.57
CA GLY A 116 -6.90 -28.83 20.03
C GLY A 116 -7.86 -27.74 20.50
N LEU A 117 -9.06 -28.17 20.91
CA LEU A 117 -10.12 -27.27 21.41
C LEU A 117 -9.75 -26.49 22.69
N THR A 118 -8.78 -26.98 23.46
CA THR A 118 -8.35 -26.37 24.72
C THR A 118 -7.30 -25.28 24.54
N SER A 119 -6.52 -25.30 23.45
CA SER A 119 -5.53 -24.27 23.12
C SER A 119 -5.52 -24.05 21.62
N PRO A 120 -6.55 -23.35 21.08
CA PRO A 120 -6.62 -23.08 19.66
C PRO A 120 -5.47 -22.15 19.23
N CYS A 121 -4.83 -22.51 18.15
CA CYS A 121 -3.75 -21.74 17.55
C CYS A 121 -4.12 -21.45 16.08
N LEU A 122 -4.16 -20.18 15.72
CA LEU A 122 -4.47 -19.74 14.38
C LEU A 122 -3.20 -19.18 13.71
N LYS A 123 -2.80 -19.78 12.59
CA LYS A 123 -1.72 -19.26 11.75
C LYS A 123 -2.30 -18.49 10.58
N LEU A 124 -1.82 -17.28 10.39
CA LEU A 124 -2.17 -16.41 9.27
C LEU A 124 -0.91 -16.06 8.49
N VAL A 125 -0.99 -16.17 7.18
CA VAL A 125 0.00 -15.57 6.29
C VAL A 125 -0.64 -14.35 5.65
N LEU A 126 -0.12 -13.17 5.98
CA LEU A 126 -0.66 -11.89 5.54
C LEU A 126 0.20 -11.30 4.43
N GLU A 127 -0.44 -10.78 3.43
CA GLU A 127 0.17 -10.02 2.35
C GLU A 127 -0.35 -8.59 2.41
N ALA A 128 0.54 -7.62 2.51
CA ALA A 128 0.19 -6.21 2.60
C ALA A 128 1.22 -5.33 1.90
N PRO A 129 0.86 -4.10 1.49
CA PRO A 129 1.84 -3.13 1.05
C PRO A 129 2.91 -2.91 2.12
N SER A 130 4.19 -2.91 1.73
CA SER A 130 5.34 -2.87 2.67
C SER A 130 5.24 -1.74 3.69
N GLY A 131 4.77 -0.57 3.29
CA GLY A 131 4.62 0.58 4.20
C GLY A 131 3.47 0.47 5.19
N LYS A 132 2.55 -0.49 5.02
CA LYS A 132 1.36 -0.66 5.89
C LYS A 132 1.50 -1.82 6.88
N LEU A 133 2.49 -2.69 6.70
CA LEU A 133 2.60 -3.92 7.47
C LEU A 133 2.68 -3.67 8.98
N GLN A 134 3.49 -2.72 9.43
CA GLN A 134 3.64 -2.40 10.85
C GLN A 134 2.33 -1.89 11.47
N MET A 135 1.59 -1.06 10.75
CA MET A 135 0.27 -0.58 11.18
C MET A 135 -0.72 -1.74 11.33
N ILE A 136 -0.70 -2.68 10.39
CA ILE A 136 -1.56 -3.87 10.42
C ILE A 136 -1.22 -4.76 11.61
N LEU A 137 0.06 -5.03 11.85
CA LEU A 137 0.52 -5.82 12.99
C LEU A 137 0.14 -5.17 14.32
N SER A 138 0.28 -3.85 14.45
CA SER A 138 -0.15 -3.11 15.65
C SER A 138 -1.66 -3.19 15.88
N ALA A 139 -2.46 -3.13 14.82
CA ALA A 139 -3.90 -3.30 14.93
C ALA A 139 -4.29 -4.72 15.37
N LEU A 140 -3.56 -5.74 14.89
CA LEU A 140 -3.77 -7.12 15.30
C LEU A 140 -3.38 -7.35 16.75
N GLU A 141 -2.31 -6.72 17.25
CA GLU A 141 -1.96 -6.76 18.67
C GLU A 141 -3.08 -6.24 19.56
N LYS A 142 -3.68 -5.11 19.18
CA LYS A 142 -4.82 -4.54 19.93
C LYS A 142 -6.03 -5.45 19.93
N LEU A 143 -6.33 -6.10 18.81
CA LEU A 143 -7.40 -7.09 18.75
C LEU A 143 -7.10 -8.32 19.61
N ALA A 144 -5.87 -8.82 19.57
CA ALA A 144 -5.43 -9.95 20.39
C ALA A 144 -5.56 -9.64 21.88
N GLU A 145 -5.14 -8.47 22.32
CA GLU A 145 -5.32 -8.00 23.71
C GLU A 145 -6.80 -7.96 24.10
N LYS A 146 -7.67 -7.45 23.23
CA LYS A 146 -9.12 -7.41 23.48
C LYS A 146 -9.71 -8.79 23.67
N TRP A 147 -9.21 -9.80 23.01
CA TRP A 147 -9.67 -11.20 23.11
C TRP A 147 -8.93 -12.01 24.17
N GLY A 148 -7.91 -11.44 24.81
CA GLY A 148 -7.04 -12.17 25.72
C GLY A 148 -6.18 -13.22 25.03
N ALA A 149 -5.92 -13.04 23.74
CA ALA A 149 -5.09 -13.93 22.93
C ALA A 149 -3.63 -13.43 22.86
N LEU A 150 -2.72 -14.36 22.64
CA LEU A 150 -1.30 -14.06 22.40
C LEU A 150 -1.04 -13.93 20.91
N LEU A 151 -0.40 -12.85 20.49
CA LEU A 151 0.07 -12.63 19.12
C LEU A 151 1.57 -12.90 19.04
N ILE A 152 1.98 -13.74 18.08
CA ILE A 152 3.38 -14.01 17.76
C ILE A 152 3.56 -13.65 16.28
N THR A 153 4.57 -12.84 15.99
CA THR A 153 4.97 -12.48 14.64
C THR A 153 6.38 -12.94 14.35
N GLU A 154 6.61 -13.41 13.13
CA GLU A 154 7.98 -13.54 12.62
C GLU A 154 8.46 -12.12 12.27
N GLY A 155 9.38 -11.66 13.04
CA GLY A 155 9.95 -10.33 12.95
C GLY A 155 10.80 -10.08 11.72
#